data_81bea565cbc3e72fabbd767357ac080d
#
_entry.id   81bea565cbc3e72fabbd767357ac080d
#
_cell.length_a   1.000
_cell.length_b   1.000
_cell.length_c   1.000
_cell.angle_alpha   90.00
_cell.angle_beta   90.00
_cell.angle_gamma   90.00
#
_symmetry.space_group_name_H-M   'P 1'
#
loop_
_entity.id
_entity.type
_entity.pdbx_description
1 polymer ?
#
loop_
_entity_poly.entity_id
_entity_poly.type
_entity_poly.pdbx_seq_one_letter_code
_entity_poly.pdbx_strand_id
1 'polypeptide(L)'
;MKILLTLDNPYESDNPYFRELIDNIKKIDSEIEFDWGIKKFWANNSFDIVHIMFPHFLLKIGDKNEEHSLEELELRLQVLKNKNIKIVSTCHNIVPHYKSNIEQIQSYDCVYRYSEHIYHLGDYSRGVFEKKYPNANNLLLEHPVYNDLYTEFPSREKALKKLKLSSKYKYILCIGAFRDDEERKLICKIVKSFKKKKIKILAPLFCKIKFKKNIFSLIKEVFTYLRYKILFKRIVFTGKSVSDTLLSYYMSVSDVSLIQRVKILNSGSLPLNYYFGNVVVGPNVGNVGEILKKTGNPTFDVTDLNSLPVAIRAGFDLFYMGLGSENKKIAEKNWLIKHISDKQISYYKLLKISGRGGVNKYILDKIYSGKINYSFMHSSLLFVKRCA
;
A
#
# COMPACT_ATOMS: atom_id res chain seq x y z
N MET A 1 -11.86 22.81 -4.55
CA MET A 1 -12.52 21.49 -4.67
C MET A 1 -12.43 20.78 -3.34
N LYS A 2 -13.58 20.41 -2.76
CA LYS A 2 -13.64 19.84 -1.40
C LYS A 2 -13.84 18.33 -1.44
N ILE A 3 -12.89 17.58 -0.84
CA ILE A 3 -12.85 16.11 -0.88
C ILE A 3 -12.94 15.56 0.54
N LEU A 4 -13.91 14.68 0.78
CA LEU A 4 -14.00 13.92 2.02
C LEU A 4 -13.27 12.59 1.87
N LEU A 5 -12.33 12.30 2.76
CA LEU A 5 -11.70 11.00 2.90
C LEU A 5 -12.40 10.21 4.02
N THR A 6 -12.88 9.00 3.72
CA THR A 6 -13.59 8.18 4.72
C THR A 6 -12.61 7.38 5.57
N LEU A 7 -11.84 8.08 6.39
CA LEU A 7 -10.84 7.53 7.32
C LEU A 7 -10.75 8.42 8.56
N ASP A 8 -10.10 7.92 9.61
CA ASP A 8 -9.77 8.71 10.78
C ASP A 8 -8.72 9.76 10.46
N ASN A 9 -8.38 10.62 11.44
CA ASN A 9 -7.40 11.67 11.22
C ASN A 9 -6.07 11.11 10.68
N PRO A 10 -5.68 11.42 9.43
CA PRO A 10 -4.47 10.89 8.81
C PRO A 10 -3.18 11.33 9.49
N TYR A 11 -3.22 12.44 10.24
CA TYR A 11 -2.06 12.98 10.97
C TYR A 11 -1.82 12.31 12.32
N GLU A 12 -2.80 11.53 12.82
CA GLU A 12 -2.67 10.72 14.03
C GLU A 12 -2.27 9.26 13.74
N SER A 13 -2.18 8.90 12.46
CA SER A 13 -1.82 7.55 12.05
C SER A 13 -0.31 7.35 12.00
N ASP A 14 0.16 6.19 12.51
CA ASP A 14 1.55 5.73 12.33
C ASP A 14 1.90 5.46 10.84
N ASN A 15 0.89 5.28 9.98
CA ASN A 15 1.10 5.05 8.55
C ASN A 15 1.16 6.38 7.80
N PRO A 16 2.30 6.76 7.22
CA PRO A 16 2.47 8.05 6.56
C PRO A 16 1.68 8.19 5.24
N TYR A 17 1.12 7.12 4.70
CA TYR A 17 0.52 7.08 3.35
C TYR A 17 -0.42 8.27 3.07
N PHE A 18 -1.44 8.44 3.91
CA PHE A 18 -2.45 9.48 3.65
C PHE A 18 -1.94 10.87 3.95
N ARG A 19 -1.19 11.05 5.04
CA ARG A 19 -0.58 12.33 5.40
C ARG A 19 0.32 12.86 4.29
N GLU A 20 1.29 12.05 3.86
CA GLU A 20 2.24 12.43 2.81
C GLU A 20 1.53 12.75 1.49
N LEU A 21 0.51 11.95 1.13
CA LEU A 21 -0.26 12.17 -0.10
C LEU A 21 -1.07 13.48 -0.03
N ILE A 22 -1.77 13.74 1.07
CA ILE A 22 -2.54 14.97 1.29
C ILE A 22 -1.61 16.19 1.24
N ASP A 23 -0.49 16.14 1.96
CA ASP A 23 0.45 17.27 2.05
C ASP A 23 1.08 17.57 0.68
N ASN A 24 1.43 16.55 -0.09
CA ASN A 24 1.95 16.74 -1.43
C ASN A 24 0.91 17.28 -2.40
N ILE A 25 -0.34 16.78 -2.36
CA ILE A 25 -1.43 17.32 -3.19
C ILE A 25 -1.68 18.80 -2.87
N LYS A 26 -1.74 19.17 -1.59
CA LYS A 26 -1.92 20.58 -1.18
C LYS A 26 -0.78 21.49 -1.60
N LYS A 27 0.46 20.98 -1.62
CA LYS A 27 1.64 21.73 -2.12
C LYS A 27 1.53 21.99 -3.63
N ILE A 28 0.99 21.04 -4.41
CA ILE A 28 0.87 21.13 -5.87
C ILE A 28 -0.35 21.95 -6.26
N ASP A 29 -1.47 21.75 -5.58
CA ASP A 29 -2.74 22.40 -5.87
C ASP A 29 -3.48 22.79 -4.57
N SER A 30 -3.27 24.03 -4.15
CA SER A 30 -3.87 24.58 -2.91
C SER A 30 -5.39 24.77 -2.98
N GLU A 31 -6.00 24.68 -4.17
CA GLU A 31 -7.46 24.76 -4.31
C GLU A 31 -8.16 23.44 -3.93
N ILE A 32 -7.41 22.36 -3.73
CA ILE A 32 -7.95 21.09 -3.25
C ILE A 32 -7.93 21.07 -1.73
N GLU A 33 -9.13 21.07 -1.16
CA GLU A 33 -9.35 20.97 0.28
C GLU A 33 -9.69 19.52 0.65
N PHE A 34 -8.99 18.99 1.65
CA PHE A 34 -9.30 17.69 2.22
C PHE A 34 -9.93 17.83 3.59
N ASP A 35 -10.97 17.05 3.79
CA ASP A 35 -11.58 16.78 5.07
C ASP A 35 -11.62 15.25 5.30
N TRP A 36 -11.79 14.80 6.54
CA TRP A 36 -11.81 13.38 6.87
C TRP A 36 -12.79 13.06 7.99
N GLY A 37 -13.19 11.80 8.04
CA GLY A 37 -14.06 11.27 9.09
C GLY A 37 -15.28 10.52 8.58
N ILE A 38 -15.48 9.33 9.14
CA ILE A 38 -16.62 8.47 8.80
C ILE A 38 -17.94 9.12 9.22
N LYS A 39 -17.98 9.81 10.37
CA LYS A 39 -19.17 10.55 10.81
C LYS A 39 -19.59 11.61 9.79
N LYS A 40 -18.65 12.29 9.15
CA LYS A 40 -18.95 13.28 8.11
C LYS A 40 -19.49 12.64 6.83
N PHE A 41 -19.06 11.42 6.52
CA PHE A 41 -19.66 10.66 5.42
C PHE A 41 -21.18 10.49 5.62
N TRP A 42 -21.62 10.18 6.83
CA TRP A 42 -23.03 9.95 7.12
C TRP A 42 -23.85 11.26 7.24
N ALA A 43 -23.29 12.29 7.82
CA ALA A 43 -24.00 13.51 8.22
C ALA A 43 -23.95 14.65 7.20
N ASN A 44 -22.91 14.73 6.35
CA ASN A 44 -22.62 15.94 5.56
C ASN A 44 -22.70 15.69 4.04
N ASN A 45 -23.21 16.71 3.31
CA ASN A 45 -23.35 16.69 1.85
C ASN A 45 -22.63 17.88 1.18
N SER A 46 -21.70 18.54 1.86
CA SER A 46 -21.02 19.75 1.38
C SER A 46 -19.68 19.46 0.69
N PHE A 47 -19.54 18.28 0.09
CA PHE A 47 -18.33 17.86 -0.60
C PHE A 47 -18.57 17.77 -2.12
N ASP A 48 -17.55 18.04 -2.91
CA ASP A 48 -17.55 17.76 -4.35
C ASP A 48 -17.31 16.24 -4.60
N ILE A 49 -16.45 15.64 -3.80
CA ILE A 49 -16.03 14.24 -3.92
C ILE A 49 -16.02 13.56 -2.54
N VAL A 50 -16.53 12.34 -2.48
CA VAL A 50 -16.31 11.42 -1.36
C VAL A 50 -15.39 10.32 -1.83
N HIS A 51 -14.20 10.22 -1.21
CA HIS A 51 -13.19 9.21 -1.53
C HIS A 51 -13.16 8.14 -0.45
N ILE A 52 -13.62 6.95 -0.79
CA ILE A 52 -13.78 5.81 0.12
C ILE A 52 -12.52 4.93 0.09
N MET A 53 -11.87 4.79 1.26
CA MET A 53 -10.62 4.04 1.40
C MET A 53 -10.84 2.59 1.84
N PHE A 54 -11.71 2.39 2.81
CA PHE A 54 -11.96 1.08 3.43
C PHE A 54 -13.46 0.90 3.65
N PRO A 55 -14.20 0.30 2.70
CA PRO A 55 -15.66 0.20 2.74
C PRO A 55 -16.23 -0.36 4.06
N HIS A 56 -15.60 -1.37 4.64
CA HIS A 56 -16.07 -2.02 5.87
C HIS A 56 -16.06 -1.10 7.11
N PHE A 57 -15.29 -0.01 7.12
CA PHE A 57 -15.32 0.95 8.21
C PHE A 57 -16.55 1.86 8.16
N LEU A 58 -17.22 1.95 7.00
CA LEU A 58 -18.45 2.73 6.87
C LEU A 58 -19.61 2.15 7.68
N LEU A 59 -19.58 0.83 7.97
CA LEU A 59 -20.60 0.15 8.74
C LEU A 59 -20.39 0.27 10.27
N LYS A 60 -19.24 0.79 10.73
CA LYS A 60 -18.91 0.95 12.15
C LYS A 60 -18.37 2.33 12.43
N ILE A 61 -19.05 3.09 13.27
CA ILE A 61 -18.65 4.45 13.63
C ILE A 61 -18.10 4.47 15.07
N GLY A 62 -16.75 4.56 15.17
CA GLY A 62 -16.05 4.82 16.44
C GLY A 62 -16.22 3.77 17.53
N ASP A 63 -15.77 4.11 18.76
CA ASP A 63 -15.81 3.24 19.93
C ASP A 63 -17.22 3.04 20.52
N LYS A 64 -18.18 3.80 20.07
CA LYS A 64 -19.59 3.72 20.51
C LYS A 64 -20.38 2.98 19.44
N ASN A 65 -20.41 1.71 19.43
CA ASN A 65 -21.36 0.75 18.80
C ASN A 65 -22.48 1.33 17.85
N GLU A 66 -22.26 2.48 17.21
CA GLU A 66 -23.09 2.95 16.12
C GLU A 66 -22.75 2.10 14.91
N GLU A 67 -23.60 1.11 14.64
CA GLU A 67 -23.46 0.25 13.47
C GLU A 67 -24.50 0.68 12.44
N HIS A 68 -24.07 0.81 11.20
CA HIS A 68 -24.94 1.00 10.05
C HIS A 68 -25.08 -0.31 9.29
N SER A 69 -26.29 -0.55 8.78
CA SER A 69 -26.56 -1.71 7.93
C SER A 69 -26.01 -1.49 6.50
N LEU A 70 -25.95 -2.57 5.75
CA LEU A 70 -25.61 -2.50 4.33
C LEU A 70 -26.65 -1.72 3.51
N GLU A 71 -27.92 -1.82 3.88
CA GLU A 71 -29.03 -1.09 3.25
C GLU A 71 -28.89 0.41 3.48
N GLU A 72 -28.60 0.83 4.70
CA GLU A 72 -28.33 2.25 5.02
C GLU A 72 -27.13 2.77 4.22
N LEU A 73 -26.06 1.97 4.08
CA LEU A 73 -24.92 2.34 3.25
C LEU A 73 -25.34 2.54 1.79
N GLU A 74 -26.12 1.63 1.24
CA GLU A 74 -26.59 1.75 -0.14
C GLU A 74 -27.47 2.99 -0.34
N LEU A 75 -28.42 3.25 0.56
CA LEU A 75 -29.24 4.47 0.56
C LEU A 75 -28.36 5.73 0.66
N ARG A 76 -27.36 5.72 1.51
CA ARG A 76 -26.43 6.85 1.64
C ARG A 76 -25.67 7.12 0.33
N LEU A 77 -25.17 6.09 -0.34
CA LEU A 77 -24.49 6.23 -1.63
C LEU A 77 -25.45 6.77 -2.72
N GLN A 78 -26.71 6.34 -2.72
CA GLN A 78 -27.74 6.89 -3.61
C GLN A 78 -28.00 8.38 -3.35
N VAL A 79 -28.10 8.79 -2.08
CA VAL A 79 -28.26 10.21 -1.71
C VAL A 79 -27.09 11.05 -2.21
N LEU A 80 -25.84 10.56 -2.08
CA LEU A 80 -24.65 11.25 -2.58
C LEU A 80 -24.73 11.43 -4.11
N LYS A 81 -25.09 10.38 -4.85
CA LYS A 81 -25.26 10.44 -6.31
C LYS A 81 -26.36 11.42 -6.74
N ASN A 82 -27.52 11.37 -6.08
CA ASN A 82 -28.64 12.27 -6.38
C ASN A 82 -28.28 13.75 -6.13
N LYS A 83 -27.35 14.01 -5.21
CA LYS A 83 -26.80 15.36 -4.96
C LYS A 83 -25.57 15.68 -5.85
N ASN A 84 -25.30 14.86 -6.86
CA ASN A 84 -24.17 15.00 -7.78
C ASN A 84 -22.80 15.04 -7.09
N ILE A 85 -22.70 14.46 -5.88
CA ILE A 85 -21.44 14.27 -5.17
C ILE A 85 -20.76 13.05 -5.77
N LYS A 86 -19.53 13.20 -6.23
CA LYS A 86 -18.79 12.15 -6.91
C LYS A 86 -18.26 11.14 -5.91
N ILE A 87 -18.43 9.85 -6.21
CA ILE A 87 -17.93 8.76 -5.36
C ILE A 87 -16.71 8.14 -6.02
N VAL A 88 -15.62 8.14 -5.28
CA VAL A 88 -14.35 7.52 -5.66
C VAL A 88 -13.95 6.50 -4.62
N SER A 89 -13.33 5.42 -5.02
CA SER A 89 -12.76 4.44 -4.09
C SER A 89 -11.34 4.05 -4.46
N THR A 90 -10.53 3.72 -3.45
CA THR A 90 -9.21 3.09 -3.66
C THR A 90 -9.29 1.61 -3.29
N CYS A 91 -8.92 0.74 -4.24
CA CYS A 91 -8.87 -0.71 -4.03
C CYS A 91 -7.59 -1.09 -3.24
N HIS A 92 -7.58 -0.76 -1.94
CA HIS A 92 -6.53 -1.27 -1.05
C HIS A 92 -6.62 -2.78 -0.87
N ASN A 93 -7.85 -3.31 -0.87
CA ASN A 93 -8.18 -4.72 -0.73
C ASN A 93 -9.43 -5.05 -1.56
N ILE A 94 -9.54 -6.30 -2.02
CA ILE A 94 -10.76 -6.79 -2.68
C ILE A 94 -11.85 -7.07 -1.64
N VAL A 95 -11.43 -7.55 -0.47
CA VAL A 95 -12.26 -7.85 0.71
C VAL A 95 -11.49 -7.50 1.98
N PRO A 96 -12.14 -7.39 3.14
CA PRO A 96 -11.45 -7.10 4.41
C PRO A 96 -10.33 -8.10 4.73
N HIS A 97 -9.24 -7.62 5.34
CA HIS A 97 -8.09 -8.47 5.71
C HIS A 97 -8.32 -9.35 6.94
N TYR A 98 -9.26 -8.97 7.80
CA TYR A 98 -9.53 -9.65 9.06
C TYR A 98 -10.82 -10.46 8.98
N LYS A 99 -11.06 -11.30 10.00
CA LYS A 99 -12.37 -11.95 10.14
C LYS A 99 -13.45 -10.87 10.17
N SER A 100 -14.27 -10.85 9.14
CA SER A 100 -15.34 -9.89 8.92
C SER A 100 -16.66 -10.63 8.76
N ASN A 101 -17.76 -10.01 9.18
CA ASN A 101 -19.08 -10.54 8.90
C ASN A 101 -19.43 -10.39 7.41
N ILE A 102 -20.54 -10.98 7.00
CA ILE A 102 -20.96 -10.98 5.61
C ILE A 102 -21.24 -9.57 5.08
N GLU A 103 -21.82 -8.69 5.88
CA GLU A 103 -22.12 -7.32 5.51
C GLU A 103 -20.86 -6.49 5.26
N GLN A 104 -19.84 -6.66 6.11
CA GLN A 104 -18.54 -6.03 5.90
C GLN A 104 -17.87 -6.47 4.59
N ILE A 105 -18.08 -7.72 4.17
CA ILE A 105 -17.60 -8.20 2.86
C ILE A 105 -18.44 -7.58 1.74
N GLN A 106 -19.75 -7.56 1.89
CA GLN A 106 -20.69 -7.00 0.91
C GLN A 106 -20.57 -5.49 0.74
N SER A 107 -20.14 -4.76 1.79
CA SER A 107 -19.90 -3.31 1.70
C SER A 107 -18.87 -2.94 0.63
N TYR A 108 -17.89 -3.82 0.35
CA TYR A 108 -16.93 -3.60 -0.72
C TYR A 108 -17.60 -3.63 -2.09
N ASP A 109 -18.46 -4.62 -2.34
CA ASP A 109 -19.20 -4.71 -3.59
C ASP A 109 -20.18 -3.54 -3.74
N CYS A 110 -20.88 -3.20 -2.68
CA CYS A 110 -21.79 -2.06 -2.64
C CYS A 110 -21.05 -0.76 -3.04
N VAL A 111 -19.96 -0.42 -2.37
CA VAL A 111 -19.18 0.80 -2.65
C VAL A 111 -18.64 0.81 -4.08
N TYR A 112 -18.07 -0.30 -4.56
CA TYR A 112 -17.49 -0.34 -5.90
C TYR A 112 -18.53 -0.19 -7.01
N ARG A 113 -19.76 -0.71 -6.83
CA ARG A 113 -20.87 -0.50 -7.77
C ARG A 113 -21.31 0.97 -7.90
N TYR A 114 -21.17 1.73 -6.82
CA TYR A 114 -21.53 3.16 -6.79
C TYR A 114 -20.37 4.09 -7.17
N SER A 115 -19.14 3.60 -7.22
CA SER A 115 -17.96 4.42 -7.53
C SER A 115 -17.89 4.80 -8.99
N GLU A 116 -17.64 6.06 -9.28
CA GLU A 116 -17.39 6.56 -10.63
C GLU A 116 -15.94 6.28 -11.07
N HIS A 117 -15.01 6.42 -10.13
CA HIS A 117 -13.61 6.01 -10.29
C HIS A 117 -13.22 5.00 -9.21
N ILE A 118 -12.48 3.96 -9.62
CA ILE A 118 -11.83 3.03 -8.70
C ILE A 118 -10.34 3.09 -8.96
N TYR A 119 -9.56 3.51 -7.95
CA TYR A 119 -8.12 3.58 -8.04
C TYR A 119 -7.49 2.26 -7.64
N HIS A 120 -6.62 1.72 -8.49
CA HIS A 120 -5.92 0.47 -8.32
C HIS A 120 -4.43 0.71 -8.10
N LEU A 121 -3.83 0.01 -7.13
CA LEU A 121 -2.42 0.11 -6.81
C LEU A 121 -1.55 -0.83 -7.68
N GLY A 122 -2.15 -1.54 -8.64
CA GLY A 122 -1.50 -2.42 -9.61
C GLY A 122 -2.49 -2.94 -10.65
N ASP A 123 -1.95 -3.45 -11.76
CA ASP A 123 -2.72 -3.88 -12.93
C ASP A 123 -3.55 -5.14 -12.66
N TYR A 124 -3.09 -6.05 -11.77
CA TYR A 124 -3.85 -7.24 -11.41
C TYR A 124 -5.26 -6.89 -10.92
N SER A 125 -5.36 -6.03 -9.91
CA SER A 125 -6.66 -5.63 -9.38
C SER A 125 -7.47 -4.83 -10.40
N ARG A 126 -6.82 -3.99 -11.21
CA ARG A 126 -7.47 -3.25 -12.27
C ARG A 126 -8.14 -4.19 -13.27
N GLY A 127 -7.42 -5.16 -13.80
CA GLY A 127 -7.95 -6.12 -14.78
C GLY A 127 -9.08 -7.01 -14.24
N VAL A 128 -9.06 -7.34 -12.94
CA VAL A 128 -10.17 -8.04 -12.27
C VAL A 128 -11.41 -7.13 -12.20
N PHE A 129 -11.24 -5.86 -11.87
CA PHE A 129 -12.34 -4.93 -11.64
C PHE A 129 -12.93 -4.38 -12.94
N GLU A 130 -12.14 -4.22 -14.00
CA GLU A 130 -12.65 -3.86 -15.33
C GLU A 130 -13.74 -4.85 -15.82
N LYS A 131 -13.59 -6.13 -15.47
CA LYS A 131 -14.60 -7.16 -15.78
C LYS A 131 -15.79 -7.12 -14.82
N LYS A 132 -15.55 -6.86 -13.52
CA LYS A 132 -16.58 -6.93 -12.47
C LYS A 132 -17.39 -5.64 -12.36
N TYR A 133 -16.76 -4.49 -12.55
CA TYR A 133 -17.36 -3.15 -12.43
C TYR A 133 -17.11 -2.33 -13.70
N PRO A 134 -17.69 -2.72 -14.85
CA PRO A 134 -17.42 -2.08 -16.15
C PRO A 134 -17.94 -0.66 -16.26
N ASN A 135 -18.87 -0.26 -15.38
CA ASN A 135 -19.43 1.09 -15.34
C ASN A 135 -18.55 2.09 -14.57
N ALA A 136 -17.58 1.61 -13.81
CA ALA A 136 -16.60 2.45 -13.15
C ALA A 136 -15.36 2.64 -14.02
N ASN A 137 -14.74 3.83 -13.93
CA ASN A 137 -13.41 4.03 -14.51
C ASN A 137 -12.35 3.40 -13.58
N ASN A 138 -11.81 2.25 -14.01
CA ASN A 138 -10.79 1.51 -13.27
C ASN A 138 -9.40 2.08 -13.61
N LEU A 139 -8.83 2.86 -12.71
CA LEU A 139 -7.65 3.69 -12.96
C LEU A 139 -6.45 3.20 -12.16
N LEU A 140 -5.29 3.17 -12.81
CA LEU A 140 -4.05 2.82 -12.13
C LEU A 140 -3.52 4.05 -11.37
N LEU A 141 -3.41 3.93 -10.05
CA LEU A 141 -2.80 4.92 -9.16
C LEU A 141 -1.89 4.16 -8.19
N GLU A 142 -0.64 3.98 -8.56
CA GLU A 142 0.29 3.12 -7.87
C GLU A 142 0.58 3.61 -6.44
N HIS A 143 1.07 2.70 -5.60
CA HIS A 143 1.45 3.06 -4.23
C HIS A 143 2.69 3.95 -4.23
N PRO A 144 2.66 5.17 -3.65
CA PRO A 144 3.80 6.07 -3.67
C PRO A 144 4.96 5.60 -2.80
N VAL A 145 6.15 6.07 -3.14
CA VAL A 145 7.28 6.16 -2.23
C VAL A 145 7.20 7.49 -1.49
N TYR A 146 7.35 7.47 -0.18
CA TYR A 146 7.41 8.68 0.65
C TYR A 146 8.84 9.23 0.66
N ASN A 147 9.34 9.63 -0.52
CA ASN A 147 10.74 10.02 -0.71
C ASN A 147 11.15 11.22 0.17
N ASP A 148 10.21 12.09 0.53
CA ASP A 148 10.47 13.23 1.41
C ASP A 148 10.81 12.80 2.85
N LEU A 149 10.37 11.61 3.28
CA LEU A 149 10.73 11.02 4.57
C LEU A 149 12.08 10.28 4.54
N TYR A 150 12.54 9.87 3.37
CA TYR A 150 13.74 9.04 3.20
C TYR A 150 14.79 9.75 2.37
N THR A 151 15.36 10.81 2.92
CA THR A 151 16.39 11.63 2.25
C THR A 151 17.79 11.08 2.42
N GLU A 152 18.02 10.18 3.41
CA GLU A 152 19.33 9.58 3.69
C GLU A 152 19.44 8.17 3.12
N PHE A 153 20.50 7.93 2.36
CA PHE A 153 20.91 6.61 1.86
C PHE A 153 22.26 6.26 2.49
N PRO A 154 22.27 5.72 3.73
CA PRO A 154 23.52 5.39 4.39
C PRO A 154 24.29 4.30 3.62
N SER A 155 25.62 4.39 3.59
CA SER A 155 26.43 3.32 3.04
C SER A 155 26.21 2.02 3.83
N ARG A 156 26.42 0.86 3.17
CA ARG A 156 26.31 -0.45 3.82
C ARG A 156 27.16 -0.53 5.09
N GLU A 157 28.38 0.02 5.08
CA GLU A 157 29.28 0.03 6.24
C GLU A 157 28.71 0.86 7.40
N LYS A 158 28.21 2.06 7.10
CA LYS A 158 27.55 2.93 8.08
C LYS A 158 26.35 2.23 8.69
N ALA A 159 25.56 1.54 7.86
CA ALA A 159 24.39 0.77 8.29
C ALA A 159 24.77 -0.43 9.18
N LEU A 160 25.77 -1.22 8.79
CA LEU A 160 26.27 -2.32 9.62
C LEU A 160 26.74 -1.83 10.99
N LYS A 161 27.49 -0.73 11.05
CA LYS A 161 27.95 -0.13 12.30
C LYS A 161 26.79 0.34 13.17
N LYS A 162 25.85 1.08 12.59
CA LYS A 162 24.67 1.62 13.29
C LYS A 162 23.79 0.53 13.89
N LEU A 163 23.56 -0.54 13.12
CA LEU A 163 22.73 -1.68 13.52
C LEU A 163 23.50 -2.74 14.33
N LYS A 164 24.79 -2.53 14.59
CA LYS A 164 25.68 -3.51 15.27
C LYS A 164 25.67 -4.88 14.60
N LEU A 165 25.72 -4.89 13.28
CA LEU A 165 25.69 -6.09 12.44
C LEU A 165 27.09 -6.41 11.88
N SER A 166 27.33 -7.68 11.58
CA SER A 166 28.64 -8.14 11.06
C SER A 166 28.63 -8.27 9.53
N SER A 167 29.63 -7.76 8.85
CA SER A 167 29.84 -7.90 7.40
C SER A 167 30.00 -9.35 6.91
N LYS A 168 30.23 -10.29 7.83
CA LYS A 168 30.37 -11.73 7.51
C LYS A 168 29.07 -12.40 7.05
N TYR A 169 27.91 -11.71 7.21
CA TYR A 169 26.60 -12.27 6.89
C TYR A 169 25.95 -11.54 5.71
N LYS A 170 25.17 -12.28 4.93
CA LYS A 170 24.15 -11.75 4.04
C LYS A 170 22.88 -11.52 4.82
N TYR A 171 22.12 -10.50 4.46
CA TYR A 171 20.94 -10.07 5.20
C TYR A 171 19.67 -10.12 4.34
N ILE A 172 18.66 -10.82 4.85
CA ILE A 172 17.29 -10.80 4.31
C ILE A 172 16.47 -9.90 5.21
N LEU A 173 15.86 -8.86 4.66
CA LEU A 173 15.02 -7.94 5.39
C LEU A 173 13.53 -8.31 5.26
N CYS A 174 12.82 -8.38 6.39
CA CYS A 174 11.37 -8.52 6.45
C CYS A 174 10.81 -7.33 7.23
N ILE A 175 10.20 -6.38 6.51
CA ILE A 175 9.61 -5.19 7.11
C ILE A 175 8.14 -5.43 7.43
N GLY A 176 7.67 -4.75 8.47
CA GLY A 176 6.29 -4.77 8.90
C GLY A 176 6.00 -5.83 9.97
N ALA A 177 4.82 -5.70 10.56
CA ALA A 177 4.37 -6.61 11.61
C ALA A 177 4.00 -7.98 11.02
N PHE A 178 4.29 -9.03 11.77
CA PHE A 178 3.81 -10.38 11.48
C PHE A 178 2.39 -10.54 12.03
N ARG A 179 1.45 -10.85 11.14
CA ARG A 179 0.01 -10.92 11.48
C ARG A 179 -0.37 -12.25 12.12
N ASP A 180 0.24 -13.35 11.63
CA ASP A 180 -0.09 -14.70 12.03
C ASP A 180 1.14 -15.63 12.06
N ASP A 181 0.88 -16.88 12.41
CA ASP A 181 1.93 -17.90 12.48
C ASP A 181 2.34 -18.44 11.09
N GLU A 182 1.51 -18.28 10.06
CA GLU A 182 1.87 -18.65 8.68
C GLU A 182 3.04 -17.81 8.20
N GLU A 183 2.97 -16.49 8.40
CA GLU A 183 4.09 -15.58 8.08
C GLU A 183 5.37 -15.93 8.85
N ARG A 184 5.25 -16.32 10.15
CA ARG A 184 6.40 -16.75 10.96
C ARG A 184 7.00 -18.08 10.49
N LYS A 185 6.16 -19.02 10.05
CA LYS A 185 6.61 -20.31 9.48
C LYS A 185 7.47 -20.12 8.23
N LEU A 186 7.18 -19.12 7.37
CA LEU A 186 8.04 -18.78 6.23
C LEU A 186 9.45 -18.44 6.68
N ILE A 187 9.60 -17.58 7.69
CA ILE A 187 10.90 -17.18 8.24
C ILE A 187 11.65 -18.39 8.82
N CYS A 188 10.94 -19.21 9.58
CA CYS A 188 11.53 -20.44 10.14
C CYS A 188 11.98 -21.41 9.04
N LYS A 189 11.23 -21.51 7.94
CA LYS A 189 11.61 -22.33 6.78
C LYS A 189 12.90 -21.81 6.12
N ILE A 190 13.03 -20.50 5.93
CA ILE A 190 14.26 -19.89 5.40
C ILE A 190 15.45 -20.24 6.32
N VAL A 191 15.30 -20.03 7.64
CA VAL A 191 16.37 -20.35 8.60
C VAL A 191 16.82 -21.80 8.49
N LYS A 192 15.87 -22.75 8.37
CA LYS A 192 16.15 -24.18 8.22
C LYS A 192 16.86 -24.49 6.90
N SER A 193 16.39 -23.90 5.78
CA SER A 193 16.93 -24.16 4.44
C SER A 193 18.35 -23.64 4.24
N PHE A 194 18.74 -22.60 5.00
CA PHE A 194 20.06 -21.97 4.88
C PHE A 194 20.96 -22.23 6.09
N LYS A 195 20.75 -23.31 6.86
CA LYS A 195 21.51 -23.63 8.09
C LYS A 195 23.04 -23.53 7.93
N LYS A 196 23.59 -23.99 6.81
CA LYS A 196 25.05 -24.00 6.53
C LYS A 196 25.57 -22.71 5.90
N LYS A 197 24.69 -21.73 5.58
CA LYS A 197 25.06 -20.46 4.93
C LYS A 197 25.18 -19.33 5.95
N LYS A 198 26.04 -18.36 5.68
CA LYS A 198 26.19 -17.14 6.51
C LYS A 198 25.09 -16.13 6.18
N ILE A 199 23.83 -16.47 6.51
CA ILE A 199 22.63 -15.63 6.27
C ILE A 199 21.97 -15.32 7.60
N LYS A 200 21.56 -14.06 7.79
CA LYS A 200 20.71 -13.60 8.88
C LYS A 200 19.45 -12.92 8.34
N ILE A 201 18.38 -12.99 9.10
CA ILE A 201 17.09 -12.36 8.76
C ILE A 201 16.89 -11.17 9.69
N LEU A 202 16.71 -9.99 9.13
CA LEU A 202 16.36 -8.78 9.84
C LEU A 202 14.84 -8.65 9.82
N ALA A 203 14.20 -8.95 10.94
CA ALA A 203 12.75 -8.94 11.08
C ALA A 203 12.36 -8.21 12.39
N PRO A 204 12.47 -6.89 12.47
CA PRO A 204 12.31 -6.13 13.71
C PRO A 204 11.04 -6.46 14.48
N LEU A 205 9.93 -6.69 13.78
CA LEU A 205 8.62 -6.98 14.35
C LEU A 205 8.23 -8.47 14.32
N PHE A 206 9.20 -9.38 14.17
CA PHE A 206 8.96 -10.84 14.12
C PHE A 206 8.19 -11.34 15.35
N CYS A 207 8.53 -10.84 16.54
CA CYS A 207 7.84 -11.11 17.77
C CYS A 207 7.69 -9.80 18.54
N LYS A 208 6.46 -9.30 18.67
CA LYS A 208 6.13 -8.08 19.41
C LYS A 208 5.53 -8.47 20.75
N ILE A 209 6.08 -7.96 21.86
CA ILE A 209 5.47 -8.10 23.16
C ILE A 209 4.31 -7.10 23.24
N LYS A 210 3.09 -7.61 23.36
CA LYS A 210 1.89 -6.80 23.58
C LYS A 210 1.66 -6.69 25.08
N PHE A 211 1.72 -5.49 25.62
CA PHE A 211 1.34 -5.25 27.01
C PHE A 211 -0.18 -5.44 27.15
N LYS A 212 -0.58 -6.61 27.62
CA LYS A 212 -1.97 -6.94 27.91
C LYS A 212 -2.23 -6.73 29.40
N LYS A 213 -3.47 -6.37 29.77
CA LYS A 213 -3.88 -6.21 31.17
C LYS A 213 -3.76 -7.50 32.01
N ASN A 214 -3.76 -8.68 31.37
CA ASN A 214 -3.61 -9.96 32.05
C ASN A 214 -2.14 -10.38 32.14
N ILE A 215 -1.64 -10.53 33.38
CA ILE A 215 -0.25 -10.88 33.70
C ILE A 215 0.17 -12.24 33.12
N PHE A 216 -0.71 -13.24 33.09
CA PHE A 216 -0.43 -14.56 32.52
C PHE A 216 -0.20 -14.50 31.04
N SER A 217 -0.95 -13.66 30.33
CA SER A 217 -0.74 -13.45 28.89
C SER A 217 0.57 -12.73 28.59
N LEU A 218 0.99 -11.79 29.45
CA LEU A 218 2.27 -11.11 29.34
C LEU A 218 3.44 -12.08 29.57
N ILE A 219 3.37 -12.91 30.59
CA ILE A 219 4.38 -13.95 30.89
C ILE A 219 4.53 -14.88 29.68
N LYS A 220 3.43 -15.36 29.12
CA LYS A 220 3.44 -16.21 27.91
C LYS A 220 4.12 -15.52 26.73
N GLU A 221 3.85 -14.23 26.50
CA GLU A 221 4.48 -13.48 25.40
C GLU A 221 5.98 -13.27 25.63
N VAL A 222 6.40 -12.92 26.86
CA VAL A 222 7.81 -12.78 27.22
C VAL A 222 8.54 -14.12 27.06
N PHE A 223 7.96 -15.22 27.53
CA PHE A 223 8.52 -16.55 27.36
C PHE A 223 8.66 -16.92 25.87
N THR A 224 7.66 -16.63 25.06
CA THR A 224 7.70 -16.85 23.61
C THR A 224 8.79 -16.02 22.94
N TYR A 225 8.95 -14.77 23.35
CA TYR A 225 10.01 -13.87 22.85
C TYR A 225 11.40 -14.41 23.17
N LEU A 226 11.63 -14.82 24.44
CA LEU A 226 12.91 -15.41 24.88
C LEU A 226 13.20 -16.71 24.17
N ARG A 227 12.19 -17.59 24.03
CA ARG A 227 12.30 -18.84 23.29
C ARG A 227 12.72 -18.59 21.84
N TYR A 228 12.10 -17.62 21.16
CA TYR A 228 12.51 -17.27 19.79
C TYR A 228 13.93 -16.71 19.73
N LYS A 229 14.36 -15.88 20.67
CA LYS A 229 15.74 -15.39 20.75
C LYS A 229 16.77 -16.49 20.91
N ILE A 230 16.46 -17.50 21.72
CA ILE A 230 17.37 -18.63 21.97
C ILE A 230 17.40 -19.57 20.76
N LEU A 231 16.22 -19.99 20.26
CA LEU A 231 16.10 -20.96 19.18
C LEU A 231 16.52 -20.42 17.81
N PHE A 232 16.34 -19.14 17.55
CA PHE A 232 16.55 -18.54 16.25
C PHE A 232 17.60 -17.43 16.26
N LYS A 233 18.83 -17.76 16.66
CA LYS A 233 20.01 -16.84 16.68
C LYS A 233 20.28 -16.15 15.33
N ARG A 234 19.65 -16.62 14.24
CA ARG A 234 19.76 -16.05 12.89
C ARG A 234 18.70 -15.01 12.57
N ILE A 235 17.66 -14.87 13.40
CA ILE A 235 16.65 -13.85 13.26
C ILE A 235 17.02 -12.70 14.20
N VAL A 236 17.25 -11.52 13.63
CA VAL A 236 17.51 -10.30 14.38
C VAL A 236 16.17 -9.55 14.47
N PHE A 237 15.64 -9.45 15.68
CA PHE A 237 14.39 -8.74 15.95
C PHE A 237 14.47 -7.95 17.25
N THR A 238 13.74 -6.85 17.33
CA THR A 238 13.70 -5.93 18.47
C THR A 238 12.40 -5.98 19.23
N GLY A 239 11.33 -6.43 18.58
CA GLY A 239 9.95 -6.39 19.11
C GLY A 239 9.34 -5.00 19.12
N LYS A 240 10.04 -4.00 18.62
CA LYS A 240 9.61 -2.59 18.56
C LYS A 240 9.48 -2.12 17.12
N SER A 241 8.60 -1.16 16.89
CA SER A 241 8.52 -0.45 15.62
C SER A 241 9.84 0.24 15.31
N VAL A 242 10.18 0.30 14.04
CA VAL A 242 11.39 0.95 13.53
C VAL A 242 11.00 2.34 13.09
N SER A 243 11.73 3.37 13.56
CA SER A 243 11.55 4.74 13.07
C SER A 243 11.98 4.86 11.61
N ASP A 244 11.43 5.83 10.89
CA ASP A 244 11.75 6.03 9.47
C ASP A 244 13.26 6.23 9.24
N THR A 245 13.92 7.00 10.10
CA THR A 245 15.38 7.18 10.06
C THR A 245 16.12 5.85 10.22
N LEU A 246 15.70 4.98 11.15
CA LEU A 246 16.35 3.69 11.35
C LEU A 246 16.03 2.70 10.23
N LEU A 247 14.86 2.84 9.60
CA LEU A 247 14.43 2.01 8.49
C LEU A 247 15.36 2.15 7.28
N SER A 248 15.88 3.36 6.99
CA SER A 248 16.87 3.57 5.92
C SER A 248 18.14 2.74 6.12
N TYR A 249 18.59 2.56 7.37
CA TYR A 249 19.74 1.70 7.69
C TYR A 249 19.44 0.20 7.47
N TYR A 250 18.22 -0.26 7.82
CA TYR A 250 17.79 -1.63 7.52
C TYR A 250 17.71 -1.89 6.03
N MET A 251 17.19 -0.94 5.26
CA MET A 251 17.14 -1.02 3.81
C MET A 251 18.54 -1.10 3.19
N SER A 252 19.45 -0.23 3.62
CA SER A 252 20.81 -0.11 3.05
C SER A 252 21.72 -1.30 3.39
N VAL A 253 21.43 -2.04 4.46
CA VAL A 253 22.25 -3.23 4.82
C VAL A 253 21.74 -4.51 4.17
N SER A 254 20.53 -4.48 3.60
CA SER A 254 19.87 -5.68 3.08
C SER A 254 20.42 -6.08 1.71
N ASP A 255 20.63 -7.37 1.52
CA ASP A 255 20.98 -7.94 0.21
C ASP A 255 19.69 -8.32 -0.56
N VAL A 256 18.67 -8.79 0.17
CA VAL A 256 17.37 -9.17 -0.36
C VAL A 256 16.30 -8.75 0.64
N SER A 257 15.18 -8.23 0.16
CA SER A 257 14.00 -7.98 0.97
C SER A 257 12.92 -9.02 0.69
N LEU A 258 12.23 -9.47 1.75
CA LEU A 258 11.17 -10.45 1.66
C LEU A 258 9.82 -9.84 2.07
N ILE A 259 8.84 -9.92 1.19
CA ILE A 259 7.43 -9.71 1.54
C ILE A 259 6.88 -11.04 2.06
N GLN A 260 6.73 -11.14 3.37
CA GLN A 260 6.38 -12.40 4.05
C GLN A 260 4.87 -12.73 4.04
N ARG A 261 4.02 -11.85 3.51
CA ARG A 261 2.57 -12.03 3.54
C ARG A 261 2.10 -12.90 2.41
N VAL A 262 1.40 -14.00 2.72
CA VAL A 262 0.86 -14.93 1.72
C VAL A 262 -0.53 -14.50 1.21
N LYS A 263 -1.31 -13.80 2.04
CA LYS A 263 -2.63 -13.26 1.68
C LYS A 263 -2.53 -11.74 1.57
N ILE A 264 -2.17 -11.26 0.40
CA ILE A 264 -1.91 -9.85 0.16
C ILE A 264 -2.33 -9.44 -1.26
N LEU A 265 -2.93 -8.26 -1.38
CA LEU A 265 -3.14 -7.61 -2.67
C LEU A 265 -2.03 -6.62 -2.96
N ASN A 266 -1.76 -5.72 -2.01
CA ASN A 266 -0.81 -4.62 -2.13
C ASN A 266 0.18 -4.60 -0.96
N SER A 267 1.38 -4.05 -1.19
CA SER A 267 2.39 -3.87 -0.16
C SER A 267 3.08 -2.51 -0.27
N GLY A 268 2.90 -1.65 0.71
CA GLY A 268 3.59 -0.37 0.78
C GLY A 268 5.12 -0.50 0.95
N SER A 269 5.60 -1.66 1.41
CA SER A 269 7.03 -1.89 1.51
C SER A 269 7.69 -2.18 0.16
N LEU A 270 6.94 -2.58 -0.87
CA LEU A 270 7.49 -2.90 -2.19
C LEU A 270 8.10 -1.67 -2.88
N PRO A 271 7.36 -0.55 -3.08
CA PRO A 271 7.94 0.64 -3.68
C PRO A 271 9.10 1.21 -2.85
N LEU A 272 9.01 1.16 -1.52
CA LEU A 272 10.09 1.61 -0.64
C LEU A 272 11.37 0.77 -0.82
N ASN A 273 11.25 -0.56 -0.90
CA ASN A 273 12.39 -1.43 -1.18
C ASN A 273 13.04 -1.10 -2.53
N TYR A 274 12.24 -0.85 -3.55
CA TYR A 274 12.76 -0.47 -4.87
C TYR A 274 13.50 0.86 -4.82
N TYR A 275 12.95 1.84 -4.11
CA TYR A 275 13.58 3.15 -3.95
C TYR A 275 14.97 3.07 -3.29
N PHE A 276 15.15 2.12 -2.36
CA PHE A 276 16.45 1.82 -1.76
C PHE A 276 17.33 0.90 -2.62
N GLY A 277 16.90 0.48 -3.79
CA GLY A 277 17.66 -0.38 -4.68
C GLY A 277 17.75 -1.83 -4.20
N ASN A 278 16.77 -2.31 -3.44
CA ASN A 278 16.74 -3.68 -2.97
C ASN A 278 16.12 -4.62 -4.03
N VAL A 279 16.62 -5.85 -4.11
CA VAL A 279 15.93 -6.96 -4.76
C VAL A 279 14.86 -7.49 -3.82
N VAL A 280 13.64 -7.65 -4.33
CA VAL A 280 12.49 -8.07 -3.52
C VAL A 280 12.05 -9.46 -3.91
N VAL A 281 11.91 -10.33 -2.91
CA VAL A 281 11.26 -11.63 -3.04
C VAL A 281 9.89 -11.54 -2.40
N GLY A 282 8.84 -12.01 -3.05
CA GLY A 282 7.49 -11.95 -2.52
C GLY A 282 6.58 -13.07 -3.03
N PRO A 283 5.35 -13.16 -2.51
CA PRO A 283 4.38 -14.16 -2.96
C PRO A 283 3.91 -13.87 -4.38
N ASN A 284 3.63 -14.94 -5.12
CA ASN A 284 3.08 -14.87 -6.47
C ASN A 284 1.56 -14.61 -6.46
N VAL A 285 1.10 -13.57 -5.75
CA VAL A 285 -0.34 -13.24 -5.62
C VAL A 285 -0.57 -11.74 -5.72
N GLY A 286 -1.75 -11.37 -6.21
CA GLY A 286 -2.23 -10.00 -6.27
C GLY A 286 -1.34 -9.06 -7.08
N ASN A 287 -1.43 -7.78 -6.81
CA ASN A 287 -0.58 -6.76 -7.42
C ASN A 287 0.91 -6.94 -7.06
N VAL A 288 1.19 -7.50 -5.87
CA VAL A 288 2.58 -7.77 -5.44
C VAL A 288 3.23 -8.78 -6.38
N GLY A 289 2.59 -9.92 -6.62
CA GLY A 289 3.13 -10.97 -7.49
C GLY A 289 3.26 -10.51 -8.95
N GLU A 290 2.30 -9.73 -9.44
CA GLU A 290 2.35 -9.16 -10.79
C GLU A 290 3.51 -8.18 -10.95
N ILE A 291 3.67 -7.20 -10.04
CA ILE A 291 4.75 -6.21 -10.12
C ILE A 291 6.11 -6.90 -10.06
N LEU A 292 6.30 -7.84 -9.12
CA LEU A 292 7.57 -8.57 -8.99
C LEU A 292 7.92 -9.31 -10.28
N LYS A 293 6.98 -10.04 -10.89
CA LYS A 293 7.19 -10.74 -12.16
C LYS A 293 7.54 -9.78 -13.30
N LYS A 294 6.78 -8.70 -13.43
CA LYS A 294 6.95 -7.70 -14.48
C LYS A 294 8.32 -7.00 -14.41
N THR A 295 8.89 -6.92 -13.23
CA THR A 295 10.19 -6.26 -12.97
C THR A 295 11.34 -7.25 -12.80
N GLY A 296 11.13 -8.55 -13.07
CA GLY A 296 12.17 -9.58 -12.98
C GLY A 296 12.56 -9.97 -11.55
N ASN A 297 11.80 -9.55 -10.54
CA ASN A 297 12.04 -9.93 -9.16
C ASN A 297 11.45 -11.32 -8.85
N PRO A 298 12.12 -12.14 -8.00
CA PRO A 298 11.68 -13.50 -7.74
C PRO A 298 10.38 -13.58 -6.94
N THR A 299 9.52 -14.51 -7.32
CA THR A 299 8.31 -14.82 -6.57
C THR A 299 8.33 -16.25 -6.05
N PHE A 300 7.64 -16.50 -4.93
CA PHE A 300 7.39 -17.84 -4.43
C PHE A 300 5.90 -18.19 -4.51
N ASP A 301 5.62 -19.49 -4.69
CA ASP A 301 4.25 -20.02 -4.68
C ASP A 301 3.77 -20.16 -3.23
N VAL A 302 2.63 -19.56 -2.93
CA VAL A 302 2.01 -19.63 -1.59
C VAL A 302 1.42 -21.01 -1.29
N THR A 303 1.17 -21.84 -2.31
CA THR A 303 0.67 -23.21 -2.18
C THR A 303 1.80 -24.23 -2.06
N ASP A 304 2.99 -23.93 -2.61
CA ASP A 304 4.22 -24.72 -2.43
C ASP A 304 5.34 -23.89 -1.80
N LEU A 305 5.43 -23.95 -0.49
CA LEU A 305 6.46 -23.25 0.27
C LEU A 305 7.90 -23.78 0.01
N ASN A 306 8.10 -24.87 -0.77
CA ASN A 306 9.45 -25.30 -1.18
C ASN A 306 10.03 -24.34 -2.22
N SER A 307 9.21 -23.62 -2.94
CA SER A 307 9.61 -22.57 -3.86
C SER A 307 10.30 -21.36 -3.16
N LEU A 308 9.97 -21.09 -1.88
CA LEU A 308 10.50 -19.93 -1.16
C LEU A 308 12.04 -19.92 -1.03
N PRO A 309 12.73 -20.99 -0.60
CA PRO A 309 14.18 -21.02 -0.59
C PRO A 309 14.82 -20.90 -1.97
N VAL A 310 14.14 -21.35 -3.01
CA VAL A 310 14.57 -21.19 -4.41
C VAL A 310 14.51 -19.73 -4.81
N ALA A 311 13.37 -19.06 -4.55
CA ALA A 311 13.19 -17.64 -4.83
C ALA A 311 14.21 -16.77 -4.05
N ILE A 312 14.50 -17.10 -2.79
CA ILE A 312 15.52 -16.38 -2.00
C ILE A 312 16.92 -16.54 -2.61
N ARG A 313 17.30 -17.75 -3.10
CA ARG A 313 18.58 -17.95 -3.80
C ARG A 313 18.65 -17.08 -5.06
N ALA A 314 17.62 -17.15 -5.89
CA ALA A 314 17.51 -16.29 -7.08
C ALA A 314 17.61 -14.81 -6.73
N GLY A 315 16.98 -14.38 -5.62
CA GLY A 315 17.10 -13.00 -5.13
C GLY A 315 18.53 -12.58 -4.83
N PHE A 316 19.33 -13.44 -4.18
CA PHE A 316 20.74 -13.16 -3.96
C PHE A 316 21.55 -13.10 -5.26
N ASP A 317 21.27 -13.97 -6.20
CA ASP A 317 21.98 -13.98 -7.49
C ASP A 317 21.68 -12.70 -8.26
N LEU A 318 20.42 -12.30 -8.32
CA LEU A 318 19.96 -11.04 -8.97
C LEU A 318 20.48 -9.78 -8.27
N PHE A 319 20.67 -9.82 -6.95
CA PHE A 319 21.34 -8.74 -6.23
C PHE A 319 22.77 -8.51 -6.74
N TYR A 320 23.56 -9.58 -6.92
CA TYR A 320 24.91 -9.48 -7.47
C TYR A 320 24.93 -9.11 -8.96
N MET A 321 23.86 -9.42 -9.70
CA MET A 321 23.68 -9.00 -11.09
C MET A 321 23.23 -7.54 -11.22
N GLY A 322 22.97 -6.84 -10.12
CA GLY A 322 22.63 -5.42 -10.12
C GLY A 322 21.15 -5.07 -10.32
N LEU A 323 20.24 -6.05 -10.23
CA LEU A 323 18.78 -5.80 -10.39
C LEU A 323 18.26 -4.71 -9.45
N GLY A 324 18.88 -4.55 -8.27
CA GLY A 324 18.51 -3.48 -7.33
C GLY A 324 18.59 -2.08 -7.96
N SER A 325 19.58 -1.81 -8.81
CA SER A 325 19.72 -0.53 -9.51
C SER A 325 18.56 -0.28 -10.49
N GLU A 326 18.09 -1.32 -11.17
CA GLU A 326 16.95 -1.22 -12.08
C GLU A 326 15.64 -1.00 -11.28
N ASN A 327 15.47 -1.69 -10.15
CA ASN A 327 14.35 -1.46 -9.24
C ASN A 327 14.31 0.00 -8.76
N LYS A 328 15.47 0.59 -8.42
CA LYS A 328 15.56 1.98 -7.99
C LYS A 328 15.10 2.94 -9.11
N LYS A 329 15.57 2.74 -10.34
CA LYS A 329 15.13 3.55 -11.50
C LYS A 329 13.62 3.47 -11.72
N ILE A 330 13.02 2.28 -11.53
CA ILE A 330 11.57 2.11 -11.65
C ILE A 330 10.84 2.94 -10.59
N ALA A 331 11.28 2.89 -9.33
CA ALA A 331 10.67 3.65 -8.24
C ALA A 331 10.81 5.16 -8.45
N GLU A 332 12.00 5.63 -8.81
CA GLU A 332 12.28 7.04 -9.07
C GLU A 332 11.48 7.59 -10.26
N LYS A 333 11.30 6.79 -11.32
CA LYS A 333 10.55 7.20 -12.51
C LYS A 333 9.04 7.23 -12.29
N ASN A 334 8.49 6.26 -11.53
CA ASN A 334 7.04 6.02 -11.56
C ASN A 334 6.35 6.25 -10.23
N TRP A 335 7.05 6.09 -9.07
CA TRP A 335 6.39 5.96 -7.78
C TRP A 335 6.73 7.05 -6.76
N LEU A 336 7.49 8.10 -7.14
CA LEU A 336 7.73 9.23 -6.24
C LEU A 336 6.39 9.86 -5.86
N ILE A 337 6.29 10.32 -4.62
CA ILE A 337 5.04 10.88 -4.07
C ILE A 337 4.49 12.01 -4.95
N LYS A 338 5.36 12.84 -5.51
CA LYS A 338 4.97 13.92 -6.42
C LYS A 338 4.25 13.39 -7.67
N HIS A 339 4.82 12.35 -8.34
CA HIS A 339 4.23 11.79 -9.56
C HIS A 339 2.84 11.20 -9.29
N ILE A 340 2.68 10.50 -8.15
CA ILE A 340 1.40 9.92 -7.75
C ILE A 340 0.39 11.02 -7.38
N SER A 341 0.83 12.08 -6.71
CA SER A 341 0.00 13.23 -6.36
C SER A 341 -0.49 13.98 -7.60
N ASP A 342 0.38 14.26 -8.58
CA ASP A 342 0.03 14.89 -9.85
C ASP A 342 -1.03 14.06 -10.61
N LYS A 343 -0.84 12.73 -10.64
CA LYS A 343 -1.76 11.80 -11.27
C LYS A 343 -3.11 11.79 -10.56
N GLN A 344 -3.14 11.77 -9.24
CA GLN A 344 -4.37 11.78 -8.45
C GLN A 344 -5.13 13.11 -8.58
N ILE A 345 -4.44 14.26 -8.59
CA ILE A 345 -5.04 15.56 -8.87
C ILE A 345 -5.72 15.55 -10.24
N SER A 346 -5.05 15.02 -11.25
CA SER A 346 -5.61 14.91 -12.60
C SER A 346 -6.90 14.07 -12.60
N TYR A 347 -6.91 12.95 -11.88
CA TYR A 347 -8.10 12.10 -11.78
C TYR A 347 -9.27 12.79 -11.04
N TYR A 348 -8.99 13.53 -9.98
CA TYR A 348 -10.03 14.31 -9.29
C TYR A 348 -10.62 15.43 -10.19
N LYS A 349 -9.75 16.13 -10.92
CA LYS A 349 -10.20 17.19 -11.85
C LYS A 349 -11.06 16.65 -12.99
N LEU A 350 -10.73 15.47 -13.51
CA LEU A 350 -11.52 14.79 -14.55
C LEU A 350 -12.95 14.48 -14.10
N LEU A 351 -13.15 14.06 -12.85
CA LEU A 351 -14.48 13.84 -12.27
C LEU A 351 -15.37 15.09 -12.30
N LYS A 352 -14.78 16.26 -12.07
CA LYS A 352 -15.51 17.53 -12.07
C LYS A 352 -15.96 17.95 -13.49
N ILE A 353 -15.19 17.56 -14.50
CA ILE A 353 -15.46 17.90 -15.92
C ILE A 353 -16.47 16.93 -16.53
N SER A 354 -16.41 15.65 -16.21
CA SER A 354 -17.29 14.61 -16.77
C SER A 354 -18.78 14.79 -16.41
N GLY A 355 -19.07 15.56 -15.35
CA GLY A 355 -20.46 15.92 -14.99
C GLY A 355 -21.13 17.00 -15.85
N ARG A 356 -20.43 17.62 -16.82
CA ARG A 356 -20.92 18.75 -17.63
C ARG A 356 -21.05 18.45 -19.13
N GLY A 357 -21.31 17.20 -19.52
CA GLY A 357 -21.48 16.77 -20.92
C GLY A 357 -20.27 15.93 -21.37
N GLY A 358 -20.45 14.65 -21.28
CA GLY A 358 -19.67 13.53 -21.79
C GLY A 358 -18.24 13.82 -22.28
N VAL A 359 -17.26 13.79 -21.43
CA VAL A 359 -15.88 13.66 -21.91
C VAL A 359 -15.76 12.30 -22.59
N ASN A 360 -15.41 12.32 -23.88
CA ASN A 360 -15.32 11.12 -24.70
C ASN A 360 -14.37 10.12 -24.03
N LYS A 361 -14.83 8.87 -23.85
CA LYS A 361 -14.06 7.76 -23.27
C LYS A 361 -12.68 7.63 -23.91
N TYR A 362 -12.56 7.91 -25.20
CA TYR A 362 -11.31 7.92 -25.96
C TYR A 362 -10.29 8.97 -25.45
N ILE A 363 -10.74 10.14 -25.01
CA ILE A 363 -9.88 11.19 -24.45
C ILE A 363 -9.41 10.77 -23.06
N LEU A 364 -10.31 10.18 -22.26
CA LEU A 364 -9.96 9.61 -20.96
C LEU A 364 -8.90 8.52 -21.10
N ASP A 365 -9.07 7.57 -22.02
CA ASP A 365 -8.11 6.50 -22.27
C ASP A 365 -6.73 7.01 -22.70
N LYS A 366 -6.65 8.09 -23.47
CA LYS A 366 -5.38 8.72 -23.84
C LYS A 366 -4.68 9.44 -22.68
N ILE A 367 -5.44 10.08 -21.80
CA ILE A 367 -4.92 10.71 -20.58
C ILE A 367 -4.42 9.62 -19.63
N TYR A 368 -5.24 8.55 -19.43
CA TYR A 368 -4.93 7.44 -18.55
C TYR A 368 -3.72 6.61 -19.02
N SER A 369 -3.51 6.55 -20.34
CA SER A 369 -2.32 5.89 -20.91
C SER A 369 -1.05 6.76 -20.87
N GLY A 370 -1.11 7.97 -20.31
CA GLY A 370 0.00 8.94 -20.31
C GLY A 370 0.36 9.51 -21.68
N LYS A 371 -0.47 9.26 -22.70
CA LYS A 371 -0.23 9.74 -24.09
C LYS A 371 -0.61 11.20 -24.29
N ILE A 372 -1.35 11.81 -23.37
CA ILE A 372 -1.71 13.23 -23.37
C ILE A 372 -1.45 13.79 -21.99
N ASN A 373 -0.65 14.87 -21.90
CA ASN A 373 -0.41 15.57 -20.63
C ASN A 373 -1.61 16.48 -20.33
N TYR A 374 -2.07 16.47 -19.07
CA TYR A 374 -3.22 17.25 -18.62
C TYR A 374 -3.05 18.77 -18.82
N SER A 375 -1.83 19.29 -18.68
CA SER A 375 -1.51 20.70 -18.94
C SER A 375 -1.86 21.14 -20.37
N PHE A 376 -1.75 20.24 -21.34
CA PHE A 376 -2.14 20.50 -22.73
C PHE A 376 -3.65 20.61 -22.92
N MET A 377 -4.46 19.88 -22.10
CA MET A 377 -5.94 19.95 -22.17
C MET A 377 -6.53 21.22 -21.54
N HIS A 378 -5.92 21.75 -20.49
CA HIS A 378 -6.41 22.99 -19.89
C HIS A 378 -6.38 24.15 -20.90
N SER A 379 -5.37 24.18 -21.73
CA SER A 379 -5.25 25.14 -22.84
C SER A 379 -6.27 24.87 -23.96
N SER A 380 -6.52 23.59 -24.30
CA SER A 380 -7.42 23.19 -25.37
C SER A 380 -8.89 23.30 -25.00
N LEU A 381 -9.28 23.07 -23.72
CA LEU A 381 -10.65 23.25 -23.22
C LEU A 381 -11.03 24.73 -23.07
N LEU A 382 -10.07 25.61 -22.80
CA LEU A 382 -10.28 27.06 -22.88
C LEU A 382 -10.49 27.52 -24.32
N PHE A 383 -9.91 26.82 -25.30
CA PHE A 383 -10.11 27.12 -26.72
C PHE A 383 -11.53 26.71 -27.20
N VAL A 384 -12.01 25.53 -26.78
CA VAL A 384 -13.38 25.05 -27.11
C VAL A 384 -14.47 25.92 -26.47
N LYS A 385 -14.21 26.53 -25.29
CA LYS A 385 -15.13 27.49 -24.66
C LYS A 385 -15.20 28.88 -25.36
N ARG A 386 -14.21 29.19 -26.22
CA ARG A 386 -14.22 30.44 -27.01
C ARG A 386 -14.87 30.28 -28.39
N CYS A 387 -15.13 29.03 -28.80
CA CYS A 387 -15.75 28.72 -30.12
C CYS A 387 -17.17 28.15 -29.99
N ALA A 388 -17.75 28.10 -28.78
CA ALA A 388 -19.16 27.82 -28.51
C ALA A 388 -19.80 29.05 -27.82
#